data_46ff9eed7fdfabe29ccd620b93aef015
#
_entry.id   46ff9eed7fdfabe29ccd620b93aef015
#
_cell.length_a   1.000
_cell.length_b   1.000
_cell.length_c   1.000
_cell.angle_alpha   90.00
_cell.angle_beta   90.00
_cell.angle_gamma   90.00
#
_symmetry.space_group_name_H-M   'P 1'
#
loop_
_entity.id
_entity.type
_entity.pdbx_description
1 polymer ?
#
loop_
_entity_poly.entity_id
_entity_poly.type
_entity_poly.pdbx_seq_one_letter_code
_entity_poly.pdbx_strand_id
1 'polypeptide(L)'
;MKKFFYAICGLLAAGKVNAMDFNQDLTGQIDMIRLSDEFISKMQSCTPFIEHKNAGAEGHSFNYEYKIQGPVDGKCRCTFSSSSQIGNFVNECAFSPQNLKDYTDALIRYNQKDKHTIEDMADMDYLTAMGIIFDPDVCQMSSQTDYTADLRKNLQSCTPYEKTLNFSNSDNIMKIYGSENGNCHYAYTVKNKPVDLSKIYPDGVPEFMKDLPQTGSTMIFDCRLSETDRADYIKSLEQSVITFDNNLDWNSGDAEAAARKLQEFTEKGVCKVNGNFGNFKLE
;
A
#
# COMPACT_ATOMS: atom_id res chain seq x y z
N MET A 1 -9.75 24.99 16.52
CA MET A 1 -8.48 24.29 16.41
C MET A 1 -8.62 22.76 16.46
N LYS A 2 -9.18 22.12 17.52
CA LYS A 2 -9.29 20.63 17.59
C LYS A 2 -9.96 19.97 16.37
N LYS A 3 -11.07 20.51 15.84
CA LYS A 3 -11.78 19.94 14.68
C LYS A 3 -11.00 20.03 13.36
N PHE A 4 -10.11 21.01 13.23
CA PHE A 4 -9.27 21.21 12.05
C PHE A 4 -8.08 20.25 12.03
N PHE A 5 -7.53 19.96 13.21
CA PHE A 5 -6.46 18.98 13.39
C PHE A 5 -6.93 17.55 13.07
N TYR A 6 -8.15 17.18 13.47
CA TYR A 6 -8.76 15.88 13.10
C TYR A 6 -8.98 15.73 11.60
N ALA A 7 -9.31 16.79 10.88
CA ALA A 7 -9.42 16.75 9.42
C ALA A 7 -8.06 16.55 8.74
N ILE A 8 -6.99 17.13 9.27
CA ILE A 8 -5.63 17.01 8.72
C ILE A 8 -5.01 15.66 9.10
N CYS A 9 -5.15 15.24 10.36
CA CYS A 9 -4.69 13.90 10.79
C CYS A 9 -5.54 12.78 10.18
N GLY A 10 -6.84 12.98 9.99
CA GLY A 10 -7.70 12.08 9.25
C GLY A 10 -7.34 11.97 7.75
N LEU A 11 -6.77 13.02 7.15
CA LEU A 11 -6.18 12.97 5.82
C LEU A 11 -4.82 12.27 5.80
N LEU A 12 -4.10 12.27 6.93
CA LEU A 12 -2.79 11.60 7.09
C LEU A 12 -2.95 10.09 7.39
N ALA A 13 -3.97 9.74 8.17
CA ALA A 13 -4.24 8.36 8.55
C ALA A 13 -5.23 7.68 7.59
N ALA A 14 -6.17 8.43 7.07
CA ALA A 14 -6.84 8.12 5.85
C ALA A 14 -5.90 8.56 4.69
N GLY A 15 -4.78 7.96 4.59
CA GLY A 15 -4.46 7.25 3.37
C GLY A 15 -5.65 6.33 3.04
N LYS A 16 -6.89 6.87 3.09
CA LYS A 16 -7.89 6.41 2.19
C LYS A 16 -7.08 6.33 0.92
N VAL A 17 -6.86 5.13 0.50
CA VAL A 17 -6.94 4.74 -0.87
C VAL A 17 -8.27 5.33 -1.35
N ASN A 18 -8.35 6.67 -1.30
CA ASN A 18 -9.28 7.46 -2.03
C ASN A 18 -8.88 7.12 -3.40
N ALA A 19 -9.76 6.32 -4.02
CA ALA A 19 -9.68 6.04 -5.41
C ALA A 19 -8.29 6.47 -5.88
N MET A 20 -7.24 5.67 -5.60
CA MET A 20 -6.01 5.72 -6.38
C MET A 20 -6.49 6.20 -7.71
N ASP A 21 -5.78 7.07 -8.37
CA ASP A 21 -6.07 7.28 -9.77
C ASP A 21 -6.09 5.87 -10.37
N PHE A 22 -7.24 5.24 -10.19
CA PHE A 22 -7.51 3.85 -10.50
C PHE A 22 -7.26 3.61 -11.98
N ASN A 23 -7.25 4.71 -12.74
CA ASN A 23 -7.04 4.72 -14.18
C ASN A 23 -5.57 4.60 -14.62
N GLN A 24 -4.57 4.95 -13.82
CA GLN A 24 -3.15 4.84 -14.26
C GLN A 24 -2.41 3.66 -13.62
N ASP A 25 -2.80 3.21 -12.43
CA ASP A 25 -2.12 2.12 -11.72
C ASP A 25 -2.71 0.73 -12.02
N LEU A 26 -3.91 0.68 -12.61
CA LEU A 26 -4.57 -0.59 -12.94
C LEU A 26 -3.97 -1.33 -14.13
N THR A 27 -3.28 -0.64 -15.04
CA THR A 27 -2.58 -1.32 -16.13
C THR A 27 -1.51 -2.29 -15.61
N GLY A 28 -0.84 -1.95 -14.49
CA GLY A 28 0.09 -2.85 -13.81
C GLY A 28 -0.59 -4.03 -13.11
N GLN A 29 -1.81 -3.83 -12.57
CA GLN A 29 -2.57 -4.90 -11.90
C GLN A 29 -3.25 -5.86 -12.89
N ILE A 30 -3.63 -5.38 -14.07
CA ILE A 30 -4.19 -6.22 -15.14
C ILE A 30 -3.16 -7.23 -15.63
N ASP A 31 -1.88 -6.86 -15.68
CA ASP A 31 -0.79 -7.78 -16.04
C ASP A 31 -0.51 -8.87 -14.97
N MET A 32 -1.06 -8.73 -13.74
CA MET A 32 -0.87 -9.74 -12.68
C MET A 32 -1.39 -11.12 -13.08
N ILE A 33 -2.52 -11.19 -13.76
CA ILE A 33 -3.13 -12.47 -14.14
C ILE A 33 -2.75 -12.93 -15.55
N ARG A 34 -2.04 -12.12 -16.33
CA ARG A 34 -1.50 -12.57 -17.61
C ARG A 34 -0.27 -13.45 -17.39
N LEU A 35 -0.51 -14.68 -17.05
CA LEU A 35 0.53 -15.69 -16.85
C LEU A 35 1.00 -16.24 -18.19
N SER A 36 2.25 -16.73 -18.26
CA SER A 36 2.77 -17.34 -19.48
C SER A 36 2.02 -18.61 -19.84
N ASP A 37 1.97 -18.93 -21.14
CA ASP A 37 1.39 -20.20 -21.59
C ASP A 37 2.12 -21.41 -21.00
N GLU A 38 3.43 -21.27 -20.74
CA GLU A 38 4.20 -22.30 -20.06
C GLU A 38 3.72 -22.47 -18.61
N PHE A 39 3.55 -21.38 -17.85
CA PHE A 39 3.02 -21.45 -16.49
C PHE A 39 1.64 -22.12 -16.46
N ILE A 40 0.73 -21.71 -17.36
CA ILE A 40 -0.63 -22.26 -17.45
C ILE A 40 -0.57 -23.76 -17.76
N SER A 41 0.27 -24.17 -18.69
CA SER A 41 0.47 -25.59 -19.04
C SER A 41 1.00 -26.41 -17.86
N LYS A 42 1.99 -25.88 -17.12
CA LYS A 42 2.52 -26.51 -15.92
C LYS A 42 1.47 -26.58 -14.81
N MET A 43 0.65 -25.55 -14.70
CA MET A 43 -0.43 -25.50 -13.74
C MET A 43 -1.52 -26.51 -14.04
N GLN A 44 -1.94 -26.68 -15.29
CA GLN A 44 -2.90 -27.71 -15.72
C GLN A 44 -2.46 -29.12 -15.32
N SER A 45 -1.16 -29.39 -15.42
CA SER A 45 -0.57 -30.69 -15.03
C SER A 45 -0.11 -30.74 -13.57
N CYS A 46 -0.31 -29.64 -12.82
CA CYS A 46 0.22 -29.48 -11.46
C CYS A 46 1.71 -29.84 -11.35
N THR A 47 2.49 -29.47 -12.34
CA THR A 47 3.94 -29.73 -12.38
C THR A 47 4.68 -28.58 -11.70
N PRO A 48 5.62 -28.82 -10.77
CA PRO A 48 6.38 -27.77 -10.11
C PRO A 48 7.02 -26.79 -11.10
N PHE A 49 6.78 -25.50 -10.90
CA PHE A 49 7.28 -24.43 -11.77
C PHE A 49 7.28 -23.10 -11.02
N ILE A 50 8.16 -22.19 -11.40
CA ILE A 50 8.19 -20.82 -10.85
C ILE A 50 8.26 -19.83 -12.00
N GLU A 51 7.38 -18.83 -11.95
CA GLU A 51 7.39 -17.67 -12.85
C GLU A 51 7.57 -16.41 -12.02
N HIS A 52 8.47 -15.53 -12.47
CA HIS A 52 8.65 -14.22 -11.88
C HIS A 52 8.21 -13.15 -12.86
N LYS A 53 7.51 -12.14 -12.36
CA LYS A 53 7.11 -10.95 -13.11
C LYS A 53 7.46 -9.70 -12.33
N ASN A 54 7.86 -8.68 -13.07
CA ASN A 54 8.06 -7.36 -12.53
C ASN A 54 7.07 -6.43 -13.24
N ALA A 55 6.21 -5.79 -12.48
CA ALA A 55 5.36 -4.72 -12.98
C ALA A 55 5.74 -3.43 -12.26
N GLY A 56 5.76 -2.32 -12.99
CA GLY A 56 6.07 -1.00 -12.44
C GLY A 56 5.19 0.04 -13.09
N ALA A 57 4.59 0.88 -12.27
CA ALA A 57 4.07 2.17 -12.68
C ALA A 57 4.91 3.26 -12.00
N GLU A 58 4.86 4.49 -12.49
CA GLU A 58 5.72 5.60 -12.06
C GLU A 58 5.97 5.63 -10.53
N GLY A 59 7.19 5.22 -10.12
CA GLY A 59 7.64 5.26 -8.72
C GLY A 59 7.36 4.02 -7.87
N HIS A 60 6.61 3.03 -8.37
CA HIS A 60 6.34 1.77 -7.65
C HIS A 60 6.72 0.57 -8.50
N SER A 61 7.56 -0.31 -7.96
CA SER A 61 7.85 -1.61 -8.54
C SER A 61 7.22 -2.72 -7.70
N PHE A 62 6.52 -3.62 -8.37
CA PHE A 62 5.98 -4.84 -7.78
C PHE A 62 6.72 -6.03 -8.38
N ASN A 63 7.21 -6.89 -7.51
CA ASN A 63 7.79 -8.17 -7.90
C ASN A 63 6.76 -9.25 -7.58
N TYR A 64 6.35 -10.00 -8.58
CA TYR A 64 5.42 -11.12 -8.45
C TYR A 64 6.19 -12.43 -8.60
N GLU A 65 5.90 -13.38 -7.72
CA GLU A 65 6.32 -14.76 -7.84
C GLU A 65 5.09 -15.67 -7.86
N TYR A 66 4.98 -16.47 -8.90
CA TYR A 66 3.95 -17.49 -9.07
C TYR A 66 4.64 -18.83 -9.00
N LYS A 67 4.33 -19.63 -7.98
CA LYS A 67 4.99 -20.90 -7.71
C LYS A 67 3.99 -22.04 -7.67
N ILE A 68 4.17 -23.04 -8.53
CA ILE A 68 3.50 -24.32 -8.46
C ILE A 68 4.37 -25.25 -7.66
N GLN A 69 3.88 -25.75 -6.54
CA GLN A 69 4.62 -26.64 -5.65
C GLN A 69 4.43 -28.12 -6.05
N GLY A 70 3.34 -28.42 -6.75
CA GLY A 70 2.96 -29.76 -7.18
C GLY A 70 1.78 -30.33 -6.41
N PRO A 71 1.43 -31.61 -6.67
CA PRO A 71 0.31 -32.28 -6.05
C PRO A 71 0.61 -32.66 -4.58
N VAL A 72 -0.30 -32.30 -3.67
CA VAL A 72 -0.27 -32.68 -2.26
C VAL A 72 -1.70 -33.03 -1.85
N ASP A 73 -1.92 -34.22 -1.31
CA ASP A 73 -3.24 -34.69 -0.83
C ASP A 73 -4.36 -34.56 -1.89
N GLY A 74 -4.03 -34.85 -3.16
CA GLY A 74 -4.98 -34.79 -4.27
C GLY A 74 -5.35 -33.38 -4.74
N LYS A 75 -4.71 -32.36 -4.20
CA LYS A 75 -4.87 -30.95 -4.60
C LYS A 75 -3.57 -30.39 -5.16
N CYS A 76 -3.66 -29.46 -6.09
CA CYS A 76 -2.51 -28.73 -6.61
C CYS A 76 -2.17 -27.55 -5.68
N ARG A 77 -0.99 -27.60 -5.08
CA ARG A 77 -0.49 -26.51 -4.22
C ARG A 77 0.22 -25.46 -5.04
N CYS A 78 -0.18 -24.21 -4.85
CA CYS A 78 0.41 -23.04 -5.49
C CYS A 78 0.57 -21.92 -4.47
N THR A 79 1.60 -21.09 -4.67
CA THR A 79 1.80 -19.85 -3.94
C THR A 79 1.89 -18.72 -4.96
N PHE A 80 1.06 -17.69 -4.77
CA PHE A 80 1.14 -16.44 -5.52
C PHE A 80 1.54 -15.35 -4.56
N SER A 81 2.67 -14.71 -4.81
CA SER A 81 3.15 -13.65 -3.92
C SER A 81 3.50 -12.40 -4.72
N SER A 82 3.30 -11.26 -4.09
CA SER A 82 3.84 -10.01 -4.56
C SER A 82 4.59 -9.29 -3.45
N SER A 83 5.64 -8.61 -3.81
CA SER A 83 6.40 -7.75 -2.91
C SER A 83 6.59 -6.38 -3.54
N SER A 84 6.48 -5.34 -2.72
CA SER A 84 6.67 -3.96 -3.11
C SER A 84 7.31 -3.16 -1.97
N GLN A 85 7.62 -1.90 -2.22
CA GLN A 85 8.10 -0.99 -1.17
C GLN A 85 7.08 -0.74 -0.07
N ILE A 86 5.79 -1.00 -0.35
CA ILE A 86 4.68 -0.72 0.57
C ILE A 86 4.12 -1.95 1.26
N GLY A 87 4.53 -3.16 0.86
CA GLY A 87 4.07 -4.38 1.54
C GLY A 87 4.24 -5.64 0.71
N ASN A 88 3.89 -6.74 1.34
CA ASN A 88 3.92 -8.07 0.77
C ASN A 88 2.50 -8.65 0.78
N PHE A 89 2.20 -9.40 -0.26
CA PHE A 89 0.97 -10.16 -0.40
C PHE A 89 1.34 -11.61 -0.71
N VAL A 90 0.71 -12.55 -0.04
CA VAL A 90 0.90 -13.99 -0.28
C VAL A 90 -0.46 -14.64 -0.33
N ASN A 91 -0.68 -15.47 -1.34
CA ASN A 91 -1.86 -16.28 -1.51
C ASN A 91 -1.44 -17.74 -1.66
N GLU A 92 -1.71 -18.56 -0.64
CA GLU A 92 -1.41 -19.99 -0.62
C GLU A 92 -2.65 -20.78 -1.02
N CYS A 93 -2.60 -21.39 -2.20
CA CYS A 93 -3.74 -22.06 -2.81
C CYS A 93 -3.59 -23.57 -2.82
N ALA A 94 -4.74 -24.26 -2.66
CA ALA A 94 -4.87 -25.70 -2.74
C ALA A 94 -6.02 -26.06 -3.69
N PHE A 95 -5.75 -26.02 -5.00
CA PHE A 95 -6.75 -26.24 -6.02
C PHE A 95 -7.19 -27.72 -6.04
N SER A 96 -8.49 -27.96 -5.94
CA SER A 96 -9.08 -29.24 -6.35
C SER A 96 -8.91 -29.43 -7.86
N PRO A 97 -9.02 -30.65 -8.41
CA PRO A 97 -8.97 -30.84 -9.87
C PRO A 97 -9.98 -29.97 -10.63
N GLN A 98 -11.17 -29.74 -10.06
CA GLN A 98 -12.17 -28.90 -10.69
C GLN A 98 -11.78 -27.41 -10.64
N ASN A 99 -11.40 -26.90 -9.46
CA ASN A 99 -10.99 -25.50 -9.34
C ASN A 99 -9.76 -25.20 -10.19
N LEU A 100 -8.81 -26.15 -10.29
CA LEU A 100 -7.63 -26.02 -11.12
C LEU A 100 -8.01 -25.90 -12.61
N LYS A 101 -8.92 -26.76 -13.07
CA LYS A 101 -9.43 -26.72 -14.43
C LYS A 101 -10.14 -25.39 -14.72
N ASP A 102 -11.06 -24.98 -13.86
CA ASP A 102 -11.84 -23.76 -14.06
C ASP A 102 -10.95 -22.51 -14.07
N TYR A 103 -9.96 -22.48 -13.16
CA TYR A 103 -8.96 -21.40 -13.10
C TYR A 103 -8.10 -21.33 -14.36
N THR A 104 -7.53 -22.47 -14.78
CA THR A 104 -6.65 -22.49 -15.97
C THR A 104 -7.43 -22.25 -17.26
N ASP A 105 -8.65 -22.75 -17.39
CA ASP A 105 -9.52 -22.47 -18.53
C ASP A 105 -9.86 -20.97 -18.63
N ALA A 106 -10.14 -20.33 -17.51
CA ALA A 106 -10.37 -18.88 -17.44
C ALA A 106 -9.13 -18.09 -17.85
N LEU A 107 -7.94 -18.46 -17.36
CA LEU A 107 -6.67 -17.83 -17.75
C LEU A 107 -6.37 -17.98 -19.24
N ILE A 108 -6.61 -19.15 -19.82
CA ILE A 108 -6.41 -19.39 -21.26
C ILE A 108 -7.29 -18.45 -22.08
N ARG A 109 -8.59 -18.39 -21.76
CA ARG A 109 -9.52 -17.51 -22.49
C ARG A 109 -9.16 -16.03 -22.31
N TYR A 110 -8.75 -15.66 -21.10
CA TYR A 110 -8.29 -14.30 -20.82
C TYR A 110 -7.04 -13.94 -21.64
N ASN A 111 -6.03 -14.82 -21.69
CA ASN A 111 -4.79 -14.59 -22.44
C ASN A 111 -4.98 -14.52 -23.96
N GLN A 112 -6.06 -15.11 -24.50
CA GLN A 112 -6.37 -15.07 -25.94
C GLN A 112 -6.90 -13.71 -26.41
N LYS A 113 -7.17 -12.77 -25.51
CA LYS A 113 -7.67 -11.44 -25.87
C LYS A 113 -6.51 -10.54 -26.32
N ASP A 114 -6.72 -9.85 -27.43
CA ASP A 114 -5.68 -9.01 -28.05
C ASP A 114 -5.33 -7.76 -27.25
N LYS A 115 -6.24 -7.27 -26.41
CA LYS A 115 -6.04 -6.08 -25.57
C LYS A 115 -6.63 -6.31 -24.18
N HIS A 116 -5.87 -5.89 -23.18
CA HIS A 116 -6.31 -5.87 -21.79
C HIS A 116 -6.47 -4.41 -21.37
N THR A 117 -7.70 -4.00 -21.10
CA THR A 117 -8.07 -2.66 -20.67
C THR A 117 -8.72 -2.73 -19.29
N ILE A 118 -8.91 -1.59 -18.64
CA ILE A 118 -9.62 -1.51 -17.35
C ILE A 118 -11.05 -2.09 -17.47
N GLU A 119 -11.67 -1.98 -18.65
CA GLU A 119 -12.99 -2.55 -18.91
C GLU A 119 -12.98 -4.08 -18.85
N ASP A 120 -11.82 -4.72 -19.05
CA ASP A 120 -11.63 -6.17 -18.93
C ASP A 120 -11.69 -6.67 -17.46
N MET A 121 -11.62 -5.81 -16.46
CA MET A 121 -11.87 -6.18 -15.06
C MET A 121 -13.34 -6.62 -14.84
N ALA A 122 -14.26 -6.21 -15.70
CA ALA A 122 -15.64 -6.71 -15.74
C ALA A 122 -15.77 -7.99 -16.59
N ASP A 123 -14.67 -8.46 -17.15
CA ASP A 123 -14.64 -9.67 -17.96
C ASP A 123 -14.94 -10.91 -17.13
N MET A 124 -15.80 -11.77 -17.64
CA MET A 124 -16.23 -12.97 -16.92
C MET A 124 -15.11 -13.97 -16.69
N ASP A 125 -14.10 -14.04 -17.56
CA ASP A 125 -12.93 -14.92 -17.37
C ASP A 125 -12.00 -14.38 -16.30
N TYR A 126 -11.78 -13.05 -16.30
CA TYR A 126 -11.07 -12.38 -15.21
C TYR A 126 -11.78 -12.61 -13.87
N LEU A 127 -13.07 -12.32 -13.80
CA LEU A 127 -13.87 -12.46 -12.57
C LEU A 127 -13.92 -13.92 -12.09
N THR A 128 -13.94 -14.89 -13.02
CA THR A 128 -13.89 -16.31 -12.67
C THR A 128 -12.54 -16.68 -12.05
N ALA A 129 -11.43 -16.28 -12.67
CA ALA A 129 -10.09 -16.55 -12.13
C ALA A 129 -9.90 -15.89 -10.77
N MET A 130 -10.28 -14.61 -10.63
CA MET A 130 -10.18 -13.89 -9.37
C MET A 130 -11.10 -14.46 -8.29
N GLY A 131 -12.33 -14.85 -8.65
CA GLY A 131 -13.26 -15.49 -7.72
C GLY A 131 -12.69 -16.77 -7.11
N ILE A 132 -11.97 -17.57 -7.89
CA ILE A 132 -11.33 -18.80 -7.38
C ILE A 132 -10.14 -18.46 -6.45
N ILE A 133 -9.33 -17.45 -6.80
CA ILE A 133 -8.19 -17.03 -5.96
C ILE A 133 -8.65 -16.40 -4.64
N PHE A 134 -9.79 -15.72 -4.63
CA PHE A 134 -10.35 -15.10 -3.42
C PHE A 134 -11.27 -16.03 -2.64
N ASP A 135 -11.54 -17.24 -3.13
CA ASP A 135 -12.32 -18.24 -2.40
C ASP A 135 -11.49 -18.77 -1.21
N PRO A 136 -11.90 -18.54 0.05
CA PRO A 136 -11.18 -18.97 1.24
C PRO A 136 -11.06 -20.49 1.37
N ASP A 137 -11.93 -21.26 0.70
CA ASP A 137 -11.85 -22.73 0.67
C ASP A 137 -10.77 -23.25 -0.31
N VAL A 138 -10.33 -22.38 -1.22
CA VAL A 138 -9.31 -22.68 -2.23
C VAL A 138 -7.98 -22.06 -1.86
N CYS A 139 -7.97 -20.78 -1.50
CA CYS A 139 -6.77 -20.01 -1.24
C CYS A 139 -6.81 -19.35 0.14
N GLN A 140 -5.67 -19.35 0.82
CA GLN A 140 -5.48 -18.57 2.05
C GLN A 140 -4.62 -17.36 1.73
N MET A 141 -5.22 -16.18 1.91
CA MET A 141 -4.59 -14.92 1.63
C MET A 141 -4.01 -14.32 2.90
N SER A 142 -2.78 -13.85 2.83
CA SER A 142 -2.19 -13.01 3.85
C SER A 142 -1.50 -11.82 3.19
N SER A 143 -1.70 -10.64 3.72
CA SER A 143 -0.94 -9.48 3.32
C SER A 143 -0.50 -8.70 4.54
N GLN A 144 0.68 -8.14 4.46
CA GLN A 144 1.21 -7.25 5.46
C GLN A 144 1.75 -6.02 4.77
N THR A 145 1.14 -4.89 5.07
CA THR A 145 1.63 -3.59 4.62
C THR A 145 2.33 -2.91 5.78
N ASP A 146 3.64 -2.93 5.75
CA ASP A 146 4.49 -2.37 6.80
C ASP A 146 5.63 -1.55 6.22
N TYR A 147 5.34 -0.29 5.89
CA TYR A 147 6.36 0.65 5.41
C TYR A 147 7.24 1.21 6.53
N THR A 148 6.98 0.82 7.76
CA THR A 148 7.66 1.38 8.94
C THR A 148 8.67 0.42 9.56
N ALA A 149 8.81 -0.82 9.08
CA ALA A 149 9.70 -1.81 9.66
C ALA A 149 11.15 -1.32 9.81
N ASP A 150 11.73 -0.79 8.71
CA ASP A 150 13.08 -0.24 8.75
C ASP A 150 13.17 1.03 9.60
N LEU A 151 12.14 1.89 9.56
CA LEU A 151 12.07 3.08 10.40
C LEU A 151 12.11 2.68 11.88
N ARG A 152 11.28 1.71 12.31
CA ARG A 152 11.26 1.24 13.70
C ARG A 152 12.62 0.70 14.14
N LYS A 153 13.26 -0.13 13.30
CA LYS A 153 14.60 -0.67 13.57
C LYS A 153 15.63 0.44 13.78
N ASN A 154 15.63 1.46 12.92
CA ASN A 154 16.59 2.56 13.02
C ASN A 154 16.24 3.55 14.14
N LEU A 155 14.96 3.75 14.46
CA LEU A 155 14.53 4.53 15.61
C LEU A 155 14.99 3.89 16.94
N GLN A 156 14.96 2.56 17.04
CA GLN A 156 15.38 1.84 18.26
C GLN A 156 16.81 2.19 18.67
N SER A 157 17.72 2.29 17.70
CA SER A 157 19.13 2.63 17.91
C SER A 157 19.45 4.10 17.60
N CYS A 158 18.46 4.89 17.17
CA CYS A 158 18.66 6.24 16.65
C CYS A 158 19.74 6.33 15.56
N THR A 159 19.78 5.34 14.68
CA THR A 159 20.72 5.31 13.57
C THR A 159 20.19 6.19 12.44
N PRO A 160 21.05 7.02 11.79
CA PRO A 160 20.64 7.83 10.64
C PRO A 160 19.95 6.99 9.57
N TYR A 161 18.80 7.47 9.09
CA TYR A 161 17.95 6.77 8.13
C TYR A 161 17.10 7.78 7.38
N GLU A 162 16.84 7.51 6.11
CA GLU A 162 15.90 8.30 5.32
C GLU A 162 15.12 7.39 4.36
N LYS A 163 13.81 7.56 4.32
CA LYS A 163 12.93 6.88 3.37
C LYS A 163 11.87 7.85 2.89
N THR A 164 11.64 7.86 1.59
CA THR A 164 10.53 8.57 0.97
C THR A 164 9.52 7.56 0.45
N LEU A 165 8.26 7.74 0.83
CA LEU A 165 7.12 7.03 0.27
C LEU A 165 6.40 8.01 -0.67
N ASN A 166 6.38 7.68 -1.95
CA ASN A 166 5.72 8.49 -2.96
C ASN A 166 4.29 7.99 -3.16
N PHE A 167 3.32 8.83 -2.88
CA PHE A 167 1.91 8.58 -3.16
C PHE A 167 1.48 9.48 -4.31
N SER A 168 0.36 9.16 -4.95
CA SER A 168 -0.19 9.96 -6.06
C SER A 168 -0.38 11.43 -5.69
N ASN A 169 -0.83 11.71 -4.47
CA ASN A 169 -1.16 13.05 -3.97
C ASN A 169 -0.16 13.62 -2.96
N SER A 170 0.83 12.85 -2.49
CA SER A 170 1.80 13.30 -1.50
C SER A 170 3.09 12.50 -1.52
N ASP A 171 4.16 13.10 -1.03
CA ASP A 171 5.40 12.42 -0.69
C ASP A 171 5.58 12.47 0.83
N ASN A 172 5.73 11.31 1.45
CA ASN A 172 5.95 11.19 2.87
C ASN A 172 7.42 10.83 3.13
N ILE A 173 8.15 11.71 3.80
CA ILE A 173 9.58 11.56 4.05
C ILE A 173 9.77 11.31 5.55
N MET A 174 10.38 10.19 5.89
CA MET A 174 10.77 9.83 7.25
C MET A 174 12.29 9.91 7.35
N LYS A 175 12.81 10.73 8.28
CA LYS A 175 14.22 10.96 8.41
C LYS A 175 14.68 10.95 9.87
N ILE A 176 15.66 10.12 10.15
CA ILE A 176 16.39 10.10 11.43
C ILE A 176 17.75 10.74 11.16
N TYR A 177 18.07 11.80 11.87
CA TYR A 177 19.35 12.48 11.75
C TYR A 177 20.43 11.88 12.66
N GLY A 178 20.02 11.12 13.68
CA GLY A 178 20.88 10.54 14.70
C GLY A 178 20.66 11.18 16.07
N SER A 179 21.54 10.83 17.02
CA SER A 179 21.45 11.33 18.39
C SER A 179 21.98 12.75 18.50
N GLU A 180 21.22 13.62 19.15
CA GLU A 180 21.55 15.01 19.41
C GLU A 180 21.21 15.34 20.87
N ASN A 181 22.21 15.71 21.69
CA ASN A 181 22.05 16.01 23.12
C ASN A 181 21.31 14.92 23.93
N GLY A 182 21.56 13.64 23.60
CA GLY A 182 20.93 12.49 24.27
C GLY A 182 19.56 12.13 23.77
N ASN A 183 18.96 12.91 22.87
CA ASN A 183 17.69 12.64 22.21
C ASN A 183 17.88 12.23 20.75
N CYS A 184 16.94 11.47 20.21
CA CYS A 184 16.94 11.11 18.82
C CYS A 184 16.25 12.19 17.99
N HIS A 185 16.99 12.78 17.05
CA HIS A 185 16.42 13.75 16.12
C HIS A 185 15.73 13.03 14.95
N TYR A 186 14.43 13.16 14.91
CA TYR A 186 13.55 12.56 13.88
C TYR A 186 12.69 13.64 13.24
N ALA A 187 12.57 13.58 11.91
CA ALA A 187 11.61 14.40 11.18
C ALA A 187 10.69 13.54 10.31
N TYR A 188 9.41 13.88 10.32
CA TYR A 188 8.41 13.36 9.41
C TYR A 188 7.86 14.52 8.58
N THR A 189 8.02 14.42 7.27
CA THR A 189 7.60 15.45 6.33
C THR A 189 6.53 14.91 5.41
N VAL A 190 5.42 15.61 5.29
CA VAL A 190 4.39 15.38 4.29
C VAL A 190 4.43 16.52 3.27
N LYS A 191 4.70 16.21 2.03
CA LYS A 191 4.64 17.14 0.89
C LYS A 191 3.44 16.80 0.05
N ASN A 192 2.35 17.53 0.18
CA ASN A 192 1.20 17.35 -0.68
C ASN A 192 1.48 17.96 -2.07
N LYS A 193 1.18 17.19 -3.10
CA LYS A 193 1.31 17.63 -4.49
C LYS A 193 0.17 18.56 -4.85
N PRO A 194 0.38 19.50 -5.78
CA PRO A 194 -0.71 20.31 -6.31
C PRO A 194 -1.81 19.43 -6.90
N VAL A 195 -3.06 19.73 -6.58
CA VAL A 195 -4.22 19.02 -7.14
C VAL A 195 -4.74 19.80 -8.34
N ASP A 196 -4.74 19.17 -9.50
CA ASP A 196 -5.37 19.73 -10.70
C ASP A 196 -6.86 19.40 -10.69
N LEU A 197 -7.65 20.30 -10.11
CA LEU A 197 -9.10 20.12 -10.00
C LEU A 197 -9.79 20.04 -11.37
N SER A 198 -9.19 20.58 -12.44
CA SER A 198 -9.80 20.53 -13.77
C SER A 198 -9.79 19.11 -14.35
N LYS A 199 -8.82 18.27 -13.95
CA LYS A 199 -8.79 16.84 -14.31
C LYS A 199 -9.83 16.02 -13.57
N ILE A 200 -10.12 16.40 -12.31
CA ILE A 200 -11.10 15.67 -11.47
C ILE A 200 -12.53 16.07 -11.86
N TYR A 201 -12.72 17.33 -12.26
CA TYR A 201 -14.02 17.92 -12.60
C TYR A 201 -13.97 18.52 -14.02
N PRO A 202 -13.99 17.66 -15.08
CA PRO A 202 -13.92 18.13 -16.46
C PRO A 202 -15.11 19.03 -16.86
N ASP A 203 -16.28 18.83 -16.21
CA ASP A 203 -17.50 19.61 -16.43
C ASP A 203 -17.55 20.91 -15.60
N GLY A 204 -16.49 21.21 -14.86
CA GLY A 204 -16.34 22.43 -14.05
C GLY A 204 -16.17 22.16 -12.56
N VAL A 205 -15.21 22.85 -11.96
CA VAL A 205 -14.91 22.74 -10.53
C VAL A 205 -16.07 23.31 -9.70
N PRO A 206 -16.62 22.54 -8.72
CA PRO A 206 -17.66 23.05 -7.82
C PRO A 206 -17.21 24.32 -7.09
N GLU A 207 -18.13 25.28 -6.88
CA GLU A 207 -17.82 26.59 -6.33
C GLU A 207 -17.10 26.51 -4.98
N PHE A 208 -17.55 25.60 -4.08
CA PHE A 208 -16.93 25.42 -2.76
C PHE A 208 -15.50 24.86 -2.79
N MET A 209 -15.05 24.32 -3.94
CA MET A 209 -13.71 23.81 -4.12
C MET A 209 -12.76 24.77 -4.82
N LYS A 210 -13.28 25.87 -5.40
CA LYS A 210 -12.45 26.88 -6.09
C LYS A 210 -11.52 27.62 -5.14
N ASP A 211 -11.95 27.77 -3.89
CA ASP A 211 -11.18 28.44 -2.84
C ASP A 211 -10.19 27.51 -2.13
N LEU A 212 -10.19 26.21 -2.44
CA LEU A 212 -9.21 25.31 -1.87
C LEU A 212 -7.82 25.61 -2.45
N PRO A 213 -6.76 25.62 -1.61
CA PRO A 213 -5.41 25.84 -2.09
C PRO A 213 -5.02 24.75 -3.08
N GLN A 214 -4.88 25.14 -4.35
CA GLN A 214 -4.42 24.25 -5.43
C GLN A 214 -2.89 24.13 -5.44
N THR A 215 -2.20 24.87 -4.58
CA THR A 215 -0.75 24.80 -4.41
C THR A 215 -0.39 23.69 -3.46
N GLY A 216 0.67 22.96 -3.78
CA GLY A 216 1.22 21.94 -2.87
C GLY A 216 1.52 22.54 -1.49
N SER A 217 1.31 21.75 -0.46
CA SER A 217 1.60 22.11 0.92
C SER A 217 2.68 21.21 1.50
N THR A 218 3.44 21.74 2.46
CA THR A 218 4.44 20.94 3.18
C THR A 218 4.21 21.07 4.68
N MET A 219 4.18 19.94 5.38
CA MET A 219 4.11 19.89 6.83
C MET A 219 5.29 19.05 7.35
N ILE A 220 5.98 19.54 8.36
CA ILE A 220 7.16 18.91 8.95
C ILE A 220 6.93 18.79 10.46
N PHE A 221 6.95 17.56 10.96
CA PHE A 221 7.10 17.28 12.39
C PHE A 221 8.59 17.11 12.67
N ASP A 222 9.19 18.03 13.42
CA ASP A 222 10.59 17.99 13.81
C ASP A 222 10.67 17.66 15.30
N CYS A 223 11.12 16.46 15.63
CA CYS A 223 11.02 15.85 16.94
C CYS A 223 12.39 15.58 17.57
N ARG A 224 12.46 15.75 18.90
CA ARG A 224 13.60 15.36 19.73
C ARG A 224 13.13 14.29 20.72
N LEU A 225 13.20 13.03 20.27
CA LEU A 225 12.64 11.89 20.98
C LEU A 225 13.63 11.39 22.05
N SER A 226 13.22 11.39 23.31
CA SER A 226 13.90 10.66 24.38
C SER A 226 13.83 9.14 24.11
N GLU A 227 14.51 8.33 24.90
CA GLU A 227 14.42 6.87 24.80
C GLU A 227 12.97 6.38 25.01
N THR A 228 12.27 6.94 25.97
CA THR A 228 10.86 6.61 26.25
C THR A 228 9.97 7.04 25.10
N ASP A 229 10.14 8.27 24.56
CA ASP A 229 9.34 8.74 23.43
C ASP A 229 9.56 7.87 22.18
N ARG A 230 10.80 7.42 21.93
CA ARG A 230 11.11 6.49 20.85
C ARG A 230 10.37 5.17 20.99
N ALA A 231 10.41 4.58 22.19
CA ALA A 231 9.72 3.33 22.46
C ALA A 231 8.21 3.45 22.26
N ASP A 232 7.62 4.54 22.73
CA ASP A 232 6.20 4.85 22.57
C ASP A 232 5.84 5.05 21.09
N TYR A 233 6.69 5.75 20.34
CA TYR A 233 6.44 5.98 18.91
C TYR A 233 6.57 4.68 18.10
N ILE A 234 7.59 3.87 18.38
CA ILE A 234 7.76 2.55 17.76
C ILE A 234 6.51 1.70 17.97
N LYS A 235 5.99 1.65 19.21
CA LYS A 235 4.76 0.93 19.51
C LYS A 235 3.56 1.46 18.72
N SER A 236 3.44 2.77 18.54
CA SER A 236 2.35 3.34 17.73
C SER A 236 2.50 3.02 16.23
N LEU A 237 3.73 2.94 15.72
CA LEU A 237 4.01 2.49 14.36
C LEU A 237 3.67 1.00 14.15
N GLU A 238 3.92 0.16 15.17
CA GLU A 238 3.51 -1.26 15.14
C GLU A 238 2.00 -1.42 15.10
N GLN A 239 1.27 -0.59 15.85
CA GLN A 239 -0.19 -0.56 15.82
C GLN A 239 -0.75 -0.12 14.45
N SER A 240 0.02 0.64 13.68
CA SER A 240 -0.38 1.13 12.36
C SER A 240 -0.15 0.12 11.23
N VAL A 241 0.43 -1.05 11.51
CA VAL A 241 0.64 -2.10 10.51
C VAL A 241 -0.70 -2.64 10.05
N ILE A 242 -0.94 -2.57 8.74
CA ILE A 242 -2.15 -3.11 8.12
C ILE A 242 -1.91 -4.58 7.83
N THR A 243 -2.77 -5.43 8.35
CA THR A 243 -2.81 -6.86 8.02
C THR A 243 -4.14 -7.18 7.35
N PHE A 244 -4.10 -8.03 6.36
CA PHE A 244 -5.27 -8.48 5.64
C PHE A 244 -5.28 -10.01 5.64
N ASP A 245 -6.42 -10.60 5.98
CA ASP A 245 -6.61 -12.04 5.97
C ASP A 245 -7.81 -12.44 5.09
N ASN A 246 -8.08 -13.75 5.02
CA ASN A 246 -9.14 -14.33 4.19
C ASN A 246 -10.56 -13.89 4.54
N ASN A 247 -10.79 -13.34 5.71
CA ASN A 247 -12.13 -12.93 6.12
C ASN A 247 -12.54 -11.60 5.49
N LEU A 248 -11.68 -11.05 4.60
CA LEU A 248 -11.80 -9.69 4.10
C LEU A 248 -11.86 -8.66 5.25
N ASP A 249 -11.58 -9.11 6.46
CA ASP A 249 -11.41 -8.24 7.60
C ASP A 249 -10.08 -7.52 7.43
N TRP A 250 -10.20 -6.29 6.94
CA TRP A 250 -9.13 -5.33 7.04
C TRP A 250 -8.91 -5.09 8.53
N ASN A 251 -8.00 -5.84 9.12
CA ASN A 251 -7.44 -5.36 10.35
C ASN A 251 -6.53 -4.19 9.97
N SER A 252 -7.16 -3.02 9.82
CA SER A 252 -6.47 -1.78 9.49
C SER A 252 -5.46 -1.41 10.58
N GLY A 253 -5.31 -2.27 11.60
CA GLY A 253 -4.61 -1.86 12.78
C GLY A 253 -5.22 -0.53 13.27
N ASP A 254 -4.49 0.19 14.06
CA ASP A 254 -4.81 1.58 14.34
C ASP A 254 -4.00 2.49 13.39
N ALA A 255 -4.45 2.59 12.14
CA ALA A 255 -3.76 3.39 11.10
C ALA A 255 -3.49 4.84 11.54
N GLU A 256 -4.24 5.33 12.53
CA GLU A 256 -4.07 6.66 13.10
C GLU A 256 -3.14 6.70 14.33
N ALA A 257 -2.72 5.54 14.87
CA ALA A 257 -1.94 5.50 16.11
C ALA A 257 -0.66 6.34 16.04
N ALA A 258 0.09 6.21 14.95
CA ALA A 258 1.32 6.98 14.76
C ALA A 258 1.04 8.49 14.60
N ALA A 259 -0.03 8.86 13.89
CA ALA A 259 -0.43 10.26 13.72
C ALA A 259 -0.88 10.88 15.05
N ARG A 260 -1.70 10.16 15.84
CA ARG A 260 -2.10 10.61 17.18
C ARG A 260 -0.89 10.77 18.11
N LYS A 261 0.09 9.88 18.01
CA LYS A 261 1.31 9.96 18.81
C LYS A 261 2.15 11.20 18.44
N LEU A 262 2.30 11.53 17.16
CA LEU A 262 2.97 12.76 16.73
C LEU A 262 2.24 14.03 17.22
N GLN A 263 0.90 14.00 17.24
CA GLN A 263 0.10 15.07 17.78
C GLN A 263 0.35 15.23 19.31
N GLU A 264 0.31 14.13 20.07
CA GLU A 264 0.62 14.13 21.48
C GLU A 264 2.02 14.70 21.76
N PHE A 265 3.01 14.30 20.98
CA PHE A 265 4.37 14.83 21.08
C PHE A 265 4.46 16.32 20.77
N THR A 266 3.64 16.81 19.85
CA THR A 266 3.53 18.24 19.55
C THR A 266 2.95 19.00 20.75
N GLU A 267 1.86 18.48 21.34
CA GLU A 267 1.23 19.07 22.52
C GLU A 267 2.18 19.11 23.75
N LYS A 268 3.07 18.10 23.87
CA LYS A 268 4.10 18.03 24.92
C LYS A 268 5.37 18.83 24.61
N GLY A 269 5.50 19.41 23.42
CA GLY A 269 6.68 20.15 23.00
C GLY A 269 7.89 19.25 22.61
N VAL A 270 7.69 17.94 22.48
CA VAL A 270 8.69 16.98 21.98
C VAL A 270 8.90 17.16 20.47
N CYS A 271 7.84 17.48 19.75
CA CYS A 271 7.87 17.83 18.34
C CYS A 271 7.46 19.28 18.12
N LYS A 272 8.10 19.92 17.12
CA LYS A 272 7.67 21.20 16.54
C LYS A 272 7.06 20.94 15.18
N VAL A 273 5.91 21.56 14.92
CA VAL A 273 5.30 21.50 13.60
C VAL A 273 5.64 22.76 12.82
N ASN A 274 6.25 22.58 11.67
CA ASN A 274 6.56 23.66 10.73
C ASN A 274 5.88 23.32 9.40
N GLY A 275 5.40 24.32 8.69
CA GLY A 275 4.84 24.02 7.38
C GLY A 275 4.22 25.22 6.68
N ASN A 276 3.99 25.01 5.39
CA ASN A 276 3.24 25.94 4.56
C ASN A 276 1.96 25.23 4.08
N PHE A 277 0.83 25.69 4.58
CA PHE A 277 -0.50 25.19 4.21
C PHE A 277 -1.15 26.08 3.15
N GLY A 278 -0.43 26.38 2.07
CA GLY A 278 -0.86 27.38 1.10
C GLY A 278 -0.85 28.76 1.75
N ASN A 279 -2.02 29.40 1.89
CA ASN A 279 -2.12 30.72 2.49
C ASN A 279 -2.22 30.72 4.04
N PHE A 280 -2.16 29.55 4.68
CA PHE A 280 -2.19 29.42 6.13
C PHE A 280 -0.79 29.17 6.68
N LYS A 281 -0.26 30.10 7.45
CA LYS A 281 0.91 29.88 8.30
C LYS A 281 0.41 29.36 9.64
N LEU A 282 0.94 28.21 10.10
CA LEU A 282 0.87 27.86 11.51
C LEU A 282 1.98 28.63 12.22
N GLU A 283 1.60 29.56 13.09
CA GLU A 283 2.51 30.20 14.05
C GLU A 283 2.67 29.34 15.28
#